data_084739c814720d8142b1a4eabc08a8e8
#
_entry.id   084739c814720d8142b1a4eabc08a8e8
#
_cell.length_a   1.000
_cell.length_b   1.000
_cell.length_c   1.000
_cell.angle_alpha   90.00
_cell.angle_beta   90.00
_cell.angle_gamma   90.00
#
_symmetry.space_group_name_H-M   'P 1'
#
loop_
_entity.id
_entity.type
_entity.pdbx_description
1 polymer ?
#
loop_
_entity_poly.entity_id
_entity_poly.type
_entity_poly.pdbx_seq_one_letter_code
_entity_poly.pdbx_strand_id
1 'polypeptide(L)'
;MSEEDRKGEIMKKFRKLFAVLTASALVGAMSFTTMAASIKINHDDTYDGTAAQTYKAYKILDVVKDKEGKPEKANAFAYTFEKGSKWESVLTDAEQTWLDCKLSADGTIYVVTLKTGVTGDEPTAKAMAKYFNEHIPEGAAYTSLTADTAKTDVSDGYYLITSTLGTNLILATSDIEITEKNDYPKDDKKVETASITAGQNATYYITVVVPETIDTSKTITVHDILPDELEFNHDVKGFVADTQKDGINADTSVEKLKELKPYGDVAGTAVIEAKDIDPNKCNKDCDFHITIDPTNYAGKTIVFKYSAKLLETAAADHEFVNREFLDYSEYTTTNKDVPVMTYDFGLTKTFEGSVEKDSNLTATFKLYDANNYTELKAGRTANAMKFKTDGTHYHVSTELDATVNITAVDDTELNVRGLGAGTYYLVETDTANGYNVLDHEITITVTETKDEHGKVNGGNVQIINDRAESTDKVTVNNVKGLLLPSTGGMGTVAFAVVGLIVMAGAAVTLIIKKRA
;
A
#
# COMPACT_ATOMS: atom_id res chain seq x y z
N MET A 1 -11.84 -10.06 -33.79
CA MET A 1 -12.94 -10.81 -33.19
C MET A 1 -13.23 -10.11 -31.88
N SER A 2 -14.44 -9.59 -31.69
CA SER A 2 -14.80 -8.82 -30.51
C SER A 2 -14.85 -9.72 -29.26
N GLU A 3 -14.75 -9.13 -28.07
CA GLU A 3 -14.85 -9.85 -26.80
C GLU A 3 -16.21 -10.54 -26.63
N GLU A 4 -17.27 -9.95 -27.22
CA GLU A 4 -18.59 -10.57 -27.33
C GLU A 4 -18.61 -11.80 -28.23
N ASP A 5 -17.82 -11.81 -29.31
CA ASP A 5 -17.71 -12.99 -30.18
C ASP A 5 -17.00 -14.14 -29.46
N ARG A 6 -16.00 -13.85 -28.62
CA ARG A 6 -15.34 -14.84 -27.76
C ARG A 6 -16.26 -15.39 -26.66
N LYS A 7 -17.01 -14.51 -25.98
CA LYS A 7 -18.02 -14.94 -24.99
C LYS A 7 -19.11 -15.78 -25.63
N GLY A 8 -19.54 -15.40 -26.83
CA GLY A 8 -20.53 -16.17 -27.62
C GLY A 8 -20.02 -17.53 -28.06
N GLU A 9 -18.73 -17.67 -28.38
CA GLU A 9 -18.14 -18.93 -28.80
C GLU A 9 -17.87 -19.86 -27.60
N ILE A 10 -17.47 -19.30 -26.46
CA ILE A 10 -17.34 -20.02 -25.19
C ILE A 10 -18.70 -20.50 -24.70
N MET A 11 -19.74 -19.66 -24.72
CA MET A 11 -21.10 -20.07 -24.37
C MET A 11 -21.67 -21.11 -25.33
N LYS A 12 -21.34 -21.06 -26.63
CA LYS A 12 -21.71 -22.13 -27.58
C LYS A 12 -20.99 -23.44 -27.30
N LYS A 13 -19.76 -23.41 -26.85
CA LYS A 13 -19.01 -24.60 -26.42
C LYS A 13 -19.59 -25.20 -25.12
N PHE A 14 -19.99 -24.37 -24.16
CA PHE A 14 -20.65 -24.84 -22.94
C PHE A 14 -22.07 -25.40 -23.20
N ARG A 15 -22.87 -24.77 -24.06
CA ARG A 15 -24.20 -25.29 -24.46
C ARG A 15 -24.14 -26.64 -25.16
N LYS A 16 -23.00 -27.02 -25.76
CA LYS A 16 -22.80 -28.33 -26.40
C LYS A 16 -22.33 -29.42 -25.39
N LEU A 17 -21.96 -29.05 -24.16
CA LEU A 17 -21.42 -30.00 -23.17
C LEU A 17 -22.48 -30.87 -22.49
N PHE A 18 -23.75 -30.46 -22.50
CA PHE A 18 -24.82 -31.18 -21.81
C PHE A 18 -26.05 -31.42 -22.72
N ALA A 19 -25.87 -32.14 -23.81
CA ALA A 19 -27.02 -32.62 -24.53
C ALA A 19 -27.48 -33.98 -23.96
N VAL A 20 -28.73 -34.02 -23.60
CA VAL A 20 -29.39 -35.19 -23.03
C VAL A 20 -29.20 -36.41 -23.94
N LEU A 21 -28.45 -37.37 -23.50
CA LEU A 21 -28.48 -38.75 -24.06
C LEU A 21 -29.58 -39.53 -23.34
N THR A 22 -30.65 -39.86 -24.03
CA THR A 22 -31.56 -40.92 -23.63
C THR A 22 -30.77 -42.23 -23.70
N ALA A 23 -30.27 -42.68 -22.52
CA ALA A 23 -29.53 -43.92 -22.40
C ALA A 23 -30.51 -45.10 -22.52
N SER A 24 -30.71 -45.62 -23.73
CA SER A 24 -31.17 -46.98 -23.91
C SER A 24 -30.03 -47.84 -24.44
N ALA A 25 -29.58 -48.73 -23.55
CA ALA A 25 -28.83 -49.95 -23.82
C ALA A 25 -27.61 -49.87 -24.74
N LEU A 26 -26.44 -49.63 -24.14
CA LEU A 26 -25.15 -50.09 -24.69
C LEU A 26 -24.18 -50.43 -23.55
N VAL A 27 -24.46 -51.51 -22.81
CA VAL A 27 -23.44 -52.12 -21.95
C VAL A 27 -22.97 -53.40 -22.68
N GLY A 28 -22.06 -53.23 -23.60
CA GLY A 28 -21.32 -54.28 -24.24
C GLY A 28 -19.87 -53.91 -24.33
N ALA A 29 -19.03 -54.55 -23.52
CA ALA A 29 -17.57 -54.55 -23.56
C ALA A 29 -16.92 -53.26 -24.06
N MET A 30 -16.90 -52.23 -23.22
CA MET A 30 -16.14 -51.01 -23.48
C MET A 30 -14.69 -51.24 -23.08
N SER A 31 -13.78 -51.27 -24.04
CA SER A 31 -12.36 -51.18 -23.76
C SER A 31 -12.01 -49.77 -23.39
N PHE A 32 -11.56 -49.57 -22.15
CA PHE A 32 -11.03 -48.26 -21.70
C PHE A 32 -9.70 -48.03 -22.44
N THR A 33 -9.72 -47.27 -23.51
CA THR A 33 -8.49 -46.70 -24.05
C THR A 33 -8.13 -45.50 -23.18
N THR A 34 -7.08 -45.61 -22.38
CA THR A 34 -6.46 -44.49 -21.69
C THR A 34 -5.85 -43.57 -22.74
N MET A 35 -6.65 -42.68 -23.31
CA MET A 35 -6.07 -41.55 -24.03
C MET A 35 -5.61 -40.56 -22.97
N ALA A 36 -4.33 -40.24 -22.98
CA ALA A 36 -3.76 -39.27 -22.06
C ALA A 36 -4.29 -37.88 -22.40
N ALA A 37 -5.08 -37.34 -21.52
CA ALA A 37 -5.33 -35.89 -21.50
C ALA A 37 -4.21 -35.21 -20.68
N SER A 38 -3.98 -33.96 -20.91
CA SER A 38 -3.09 -33.18 -20.07
C SER A 38 -3.73 -31.88 -19.63
N ILE A 39 -3.37 -31.42 -18.45
CA ILE A 39 -3.81 -30.14 -17.89
C ILE A 39 -2.60 -29.25 -17.72
N LYS A 40 -2.68 -28.03 -18.25
CA LYS A 40 -1.74 -26.95 -18.01
C LYS A 40 -2.48 -25.80 -17.33
N ILE A 41 -1.91 -25.29 -16.26
CA ILE A 41 -2.40 -24.08 -15.59
C ILE A 41 -1.50 -22.92 -16.01
N ASN A 42 -2.09 -21.86 -16.53
CA ASN A 42 -1.40 -20.61 -16.80
C ASN A 42 -1.82 -19.60 -15.74
N HIS A 43 -0.83 -18.91 -15.16
CA HIS A 43 -1.08 -17.75 -14.30
C HIS A 43 -1.41 -16.51 -15.12
N ASP A 44 -2.07 -15.55 -14.48
CA ASP A 44 -2.00 -14.15 -14.87
C ASP A 44 -0.67 -13.57 -14.34
N ASP A 45 0.09 -12.86 -15.17
CA ASP A 45 1.39 -12.24 -14.86
C ASP A 45 1.32 -11.16 -13.76
N THR A 46 0.14 -10.89 -13.22
CA THR A 46 -0.10 -9.88 -12.17
C THR A 46 -0.03 -10.42 -10.74
N TYR A 47 0.39 -11.68 -10.56
CA TYR A 47 0.53 -12.28 -9.23
C TYR A 47 1.71 -11.69 -8.45
N ASP A 48 1.43 -11.01 -7.33
CA ASP A 48 2.41 -10.42 -6.41
C ASP A 48 2.30 -11.11 -5.02
N GLY A 49 2.69 -12.37 -4.92
CA GLY A 49 2.61 -13.11 -3.67
C GLY A 49 3.79 -14.05 -3.46
N THR A 50 4.08 -14.32 -2.20
CA THR A 50 5.23 -15.15 -1.77
C THR A 50 4.94 -16.64 -1.73
N ALA A 51 3.67 -17.07 -1.69
CA ALA A 51 3.28 -18.48 -1.62
C ALA A 51 3.16 -19.10 -3.01
N ALA A 52 3.79 -20.26 -3.20
CA ALA A 52 3.58 -21.05 -4.41
C ALA A 52 2.12 -21.54 -4.47
N GLN A 53 1.43 -21.23 -5.56
CA GLN A 53 0.07 -21.73 -5.77
C GLN A 53 0.09 -23.23 -5.97
N THR A 54 -0.72 -23.93 -5.20
CA THR A 54 -0.92 -25.37 -5.34
C THR A 54 -2.30 -25.65 -5.92
N TYR A 55 -2.34 -26.49 -6.93
CA TYR A 55 -3.57 -26.94 -7.56
C TYR A 55 -3.73 -28.43 -7.35
N LYS A 56 -4.96 -28.86 -7.09
CA LYS A 56 -5.33 -30.29 -6.96
C LYS A 56 -6.43 -30.62 -7.94
N ALA A 57 -6.19 -31.60 -8.78
CA ALA A 57 -7.18 -32.12 -9.72
C ALA A 57 -7.80 -33.40 -9.17
N TYR A 58 -9.04 -33.33 -8.73
CA TYR A 58 -9.81 -34.48 -8.27
C TYR A 58 -10.66 -35.00 -9.41
N LYS A 59 -10.43 -36.23 -9.83
CA LYS A 59 -11.29 -36.92 -10.80
C LYS A 59 -12.62 -37.28 -10.15
N ILE A 60 -13.70 -36.62 -10.56
CA ILE A 60 -15.04 -36.87 -10.03
C ILE A 60 -15.76 -37.94 -10.83
N LEU A 61 -15.68 -37.87 -12.18
CA LEU A 61 -16.35 -38.81 -13.08
C LEU A 61 -15.39 -39.33 -14.14
N ASP A 62 -15.59 -40.58 -14.53
CA ASP A 62 -15.01 -41.14 -15.72
C ASP A 62 -15.78 -40.71 -16.96
N VAL A 63 -15.06 -40.60 -18.07
CA VAL A 63 -15.63 -40.27 -19.37
C VAL A 63 -15.41 -41.43 -20.31
N VAL A 64 -16.51 -41.93 -20.84
CA VAL A 64 -16.50 -43.02 -21.83
C VAL A 64 -16.71 -42.40 -23.21
N LYS A 65 -15.75 -42.62 -24.12
CA LYS A 65 -15.81 -42.23 -25.55
C LYS A 65 -16.39 -43.39 -26.36
N ASP A 66 -16.93 -43.09 -27.57
CA ASP A 66 -17.29 -44.13 -28.51
C ASP A 66 -16.04 -44.88 -29.03
N LYS A 67 -16.28 -46.06 -29.68
CA LYS A 67 -15.21 -46.95 -30.13
C LYS A 67 -14.30 -46.35 -31.23
N GLU A 68 -14.69 -45.23 -31.85
CA GLU A 68 -13.92 -44.64 -32.93
C GLU A 68 -13.03 -43.47 -32.50
N GLY A 69 -13.12 -43.03 -31.25
CA GLY A 69 -12.26 -41.97 -30.70
C GLY A 69 -12.42 -40.59 -31.38
N LYS A 70 -13.42 -40.47 -32.27
CA LYS A 70 -13.68 -39.23 -32.99
C LYS A 70 -14.91 -38.52 -32.43
N PRO A 71 -14.78 -37.28 -31.96
CA PRO A 71 -15.93 -36.46 -31.59
C PRO A 71 -16.59 -35.90 -32.82
N GLU A 72 -17.15 -36.71 -33.70
CA GLU A 72 -17.92 -36.19 -34.87
C GLU A 72 -19.25 -35.56 -34.46
N LYS A 73 -19.71 -35.78 -33.24
CA LYS A 73 -20.87 -35.07 -32.67
C LYS A 73 -20.56 -34.64 -31.24
N ALA A 74 -20.84 -33.41 -30.93
CA ALA A 74 -20.60 -32.76 -29.63
C ALA A 74 -21.30 -33.41 -28.39
N ASN A 75 -21.79 -34.64 -28.51
CA ASN A 75 -22.61 -35.39 -27.54
C ASN A 75 -22.15 -36.82 -27.34
N ALA A 76 -20.92 -37.16 -27.66
CA ALA A 76 -20.43 -38.56 -27.68
C ALA A 76 -19.80 -39.03 -26.37
N PHE A 77 -20.01 -38.31 -25.25
CA PHE A 77 -19.46 -38.70 -23.95
C PHE A 77 -20.55 -39.19 -22.99
N ALA A 78 -20.33 -40.34 -22.37
CA ALA A 78 -21.09 -40.76 -21.20
C ALA A 78 -20.24 -40.56 -19.94
N TYR A 79 -20.86 -40.00 -18.92
CA TYR A 79 -20.22 -39.82 -17.62
C TYR A 79 -20.60 -40.96 -16.70
N THR A 80 -19.59 -41.55 -16.05
CA THR A 80 -19.79 -42.67 -15.15
C THR A 80 -18.90 -42.56 -13.93
N PHE A 81 -19.22 -43.32 -12.88
CA PHE A 81 -18.31 -43.60 -11.77
C PHE A 81 -18.57 -45.02 -11.23
N GLU A 82 -17.56 -45.61 -10.64
CA GLU A 82 -17.65 -46.94 -10.05
C GLU A 82 -18.47 -46.90 -8.76
N LYS A 83 -19.29 -47.93 -8.55
CA LYS A 83 -19.95 -48.17 -7.28
C LYS A 83 -18.89 -48.47 -6.21
N GLY A 84 -18.99 -47.80 -5.06
CA GLY A 84 -18.01 -47.86 -4.00
C GLY A 84 -16.86 -46.86 -4.15
N SER A 85 -16.89 -46.00 -5.19
CA SER A 85 -15.92 -44.93 -5.29
C SER A 85 -16.07 -43.94 -4.13
N LYS A 86 -15.00 -43.24 -3.79
CA LYS A 86 -15.02 -42.21 -2.73
C LYS A 86 -16.06 -41.12 -2.97
N TRP A 87 -16.35 -40.80 -4.23
CA TRP A 87 -17.29 -39.76 -4.63
C TRP A 87 -18.76 -40.24 -4.64
N GLU A 88 -19.05 -41.56 -4.45
CA GLU A 88 -20.42 -42.07 -4.53
C GLU A 88 -21.37 -41.33 -3.58
N SER A 89 -21.00 -41.17 -2.31
CA SER A 89 -21.86 -40.51 -1.33
C SER A 89 -22.20 -39.06 -1.70
N VAL A 90 -21.24 -38.34 -2.28
CA VAL A 90 -21.42 -36.94 -2.70
C VAL A 90 -22.25 -36.83 -3.98
N LEU A 91 -21.99 -37.71 -4.95
CA LEU A 91 -22.68 -37.71 -6.25
C LEU A 91 -24.13 -38.17 -6.16
N THR A 92 -24.42 -39.09 -5.22
CA THR A 92 -25.77 -39.61 -5.00
C THR A 92 -26.53 -38.91 -3.87
N ASP A 93 -25.93 -37.87 -3.28
CA ASP A 93 -26.54 -37.10 -2.22
C ASP A 93 -27.87 -36.48 -2.69
N ALA A 94 -28.87 -36.50 -1.82
CA ALA A 94 -30.16 -35.89 -2.08
C ALA A 94 -30.12 -34.34 -2.11
N GLU A 95 -29.13 -33.74 -1.45
CA GLU A 95 -28.95 -32.28 -1.39
C GLU A 95 -28.39 -31.71 -2.71
N GLN A 96 -27.64 -32.51 -3.47
CA GLN A 96 -27.21 -32.08 -4.78
C GLN A 96 -28.39 -32.05 -5.76
N THR A 97 -28.61 -30.96 -6.42
CA THR A 97 -29.80 -30.71 -7.26
C THR A 97 -29.53 -30.84 -8.76
N TRP A 98 -28.32 -31.15 -9.17
CA TRP A 98 -27.88 -31.06 -10.57
C TRP A 98 -27.79 -32.40 -11.30
N LEU A 99 -27.34 -33.48 -10.62
CA LEU A 99 -27.01 -34.75 -11.24
C LEU A 99 -28.02 -35.84 -10.90
N ASP A 100 -28.37 -36.63 -11.91
CA ASP A 100 -29.14 -37.88 -11.79
C ASP A 100 -28.17 -39.06 -12.02
N CYS A 101 -28.01 -39.91 -11.00
CA CYS A 101 -27.07 -41.03 -10.99
C CYS A 101 -27.85 -42.33 -11.02
N LYS A 102 -27.77 -43.07 -12.12
CA LYS A 102 -28.47 -44.37 -12.29
C LYS A 102 -27.50 -45.53 -12.31
N LEU A 103 -27.71 -46.50 -11.42
CA LEU A 103 -26.92 -47.70 -11.36
C LEU A 103 -27.16 -48.54 -12.63
N SER A 104 -26.09 -49.03 -13.25
CA SER A 104 -26.12 -49.96 -14.39
C SER A 104 -26.81 -51.30 -14.05
N ALA A 105 -27.28 -51.99 -15.06
CA ALA A 105 -28.01 -53.27 -14.88
C ALA A 105 -27.15 -54.35 -14.21
N ASP A 106 -25.82 -54.33 -14.39
CA ASP A 106 -24.87 -55.24 -13.75
C ASP A 106 -24.48 -54.80 -12.33
N GLY A 107 -24.93 -53.63 -11.89
CA GLY A 107 -24.71 -53.14 -10.54
C GLY A 107 -23.29 -52.64 -10.24
N THR A 108 -22.46 -52.40 -11.25
CA THR A 108 -21.03 -52.09 -11.09
C THR A 108 -20.70 -50.58 -11.21
N ILE A 109 -21.42 -49.86 -12.07
CA ILE A 109 -21.16 -48.45 -12.35
C ILE A 109 -22.46 -47.62 -12.28
N TYR A 110 -22.33 -46.35 -11.98
CA TYR A 110 -23.39 -45.35 -12.14
C TYR A 110 -23.20 -44.60 -13.46
N VAL A 111 -24.30 -44.43 -14.18
CA VAL A 111 -24.38 -43.53 -15.33
C VAL A 111 -24.94 -42.17 -14.84
N VAL A 112 -24.24 -41.09 -15.18
CA VAL A 112 -24.55 -39.74 -14.67
C VAL A 112 -25.11 -38.86 -15.78
N THR A 113 -26.22 -38.22 -15.50
CA THR A 113 -26.83 -37.21 -16.39
C THR A 113 -27.26 -35.96 -15.60
N LEU A 114 -27.51 -34.86 -16.27
CA LEU A 114 -28.16 -33.74 -15.60
C LEU A 114 -29.62 -34.06 -15.28
N LYS A 115 -30.10 -33.63 -14.11
CA LYS A 115 -31.52 -33.70 -13.76
C LYS A 115 -32.36 -32.89 -14.75
N THR A 116 -33.61 -33.32 -14.96
CA THR A 116 -34.55 -32.61 -15.87
C THR A 116 -34.71 -31.15 -15.44
N GLY A 117 -34.52 -30.23 -16.39
CA GLY A 117 -34.62 -28.78 -16.15
C GLY A 117 -33.32 -28.10 -15.71
N VAL A 118 -32.24 -28.87 -15.44
CA VAL A 118 -30.92 -28.30 -15.17
C VAL A 118 -30.21 -28.01 -16.49
N THR A 119 -29.67 -26.79 -16.61
CA THR A 119 -28.87 -26.37 -17.76
C THR A 119 -27.40 -26.45 -17.45
N GLY A 120 -26.59 -26.94 -18.40
CA GLY A 120 -25.13 -26.98 -18.26
C GLY A 120 -24.50 -25.63 -18.60
N ASP A 121 -24.89 -24.59 -17.89
CA ASP A 121 -24.35 -23.22 -18.04
C ASP A 121 -23.28 -22.92 -16.97
N GLU A 122 -22.61 -21.78 -17.12
CA GLU A 122 -21.55 -21.36 -16.22
C GLU A 122 -22.02 -21.17 -14.75
N PRO A 123 -23.18 -20.55 -14.46
CA PRO A 123 -23.71 -20.49 -13.10
C PRO A 123 -23.91 -21.85 -12.46
N THR A 124 -24.46 -22.81 -13.20
CA THR A 124 -24.63 -24.19 -12.74
C THR A 124 -23.28 -24.86 -12.44
N ALA A 125 -22.30 -24.69 -13.36
CA ALA A 125 -20.96 -25.24 -13.15
C ALA A 125 -20.26 -24.64 -11.92
N LYS A 126 -20.40 -23.35 -11.68
CA LYS A 126 -19.88 -22.69 -10.48
C LYS A 126 -20.53 -23.23 -9.19
N ALA A 127 -21.84 -23.36 -9.19
CA ALA A 127 -22.58 -23.90 -8.04
C ALA A 127 -22.18 -25.35 -7.74
N MET A 128 -22.03 -26.18 -8.78
CA MET A 128 -21.52 -27.55 -8.64
C MET A 128 -20.10 -27.60 -8.13
N ALA A 129 -19.20 -26.73 -8.67
CA ALA A 129 -17.82 -26.66 -8.23
C ALA A 129 -17.71 -26.32 -6.74
N LYS A 130 -18.49 -25.34 -6.29
CA LYS A 130 -18.57 -24.95 -4.88
C LYS A 130 -19.03 -26.11 -4.02
N TYR A 131 -20.15 -26.74 -4.38
CA TYR A 131 -20.68 -27.89 -3.63
C TYR A 131 -19.66 -29.04 -3.52
N PHE A 132 -19.05 -29.44 -4.63
CA PHE A 132 -18.06 -30.51 -4.63
C PHE A 132 -16.81 -30.16 -3.82
N ASN A 133 -16.39 -28.90 -3.81
CA ASN A 133 -15.28 -28.44 -2.98
C ASN A 133 -15.59 -28.54 -1.48
N GLU A 134 -16.80 -28.14 -1.09
CA GLU A 134 -17.26 -28.23 0.29
C GLU A 134 -17.45 -29.69 0.77
N HIS A 135 -17.59 -30.63 -0.16
CA HIS A 135 -17.86 -32.05 0.11
C HIS A 135 -16.78 -33.00 -0.43
N ILE A 136 -15.53 -32.54 -0.56
CA ILE A 136 -14.43 -33.42 -0.97
C ILE A 136 -14.34 -34.60 0.01
N PRO A 137 -14.48 -35.86 -0.45
CA PRO A 137 -14.44 -37.02 0.44
C PRO A 137 -13.08 -37.17 1.11
N GLU A 138 -13.08 -37.58 2.37
CA GLU A 138 -11.83 -37.86 3.09
C GLU A 138 -11.00 -38.93 2.36
N GLY A 139 -9.73 -38.61 2.08
CA GLY A 139 -8.82 -39.49 1.34
C GLY A 139 -9.14 -39.64 -0.15
N ALA A 140 -9.90 -38.68 -0.74
CA ALA A 140 -10.06 -38.62 -2.19
C ALA A 140 -8.72 -38.42 -2.88
N ALA A 141 -8.43 -39.26 -3.89
CA ALA A 141 -7.20 -39.13 -4.66
C ALA A 141 -7.23 -37.90 -5.56
N TYR A 142 -6.07 -37.22 -5.67
CA TYR A 142 -5.90 -36.06 -6.56
C TYR A 142 -4.55 -36.10 -7.28
N THR A 143 -4.48 -35.44 -8.41
CA THR A 143 -3.23 -35.14 -9.11
C THR A 143 -2.81 -33.71 -8.75
N SER A 144 -1.58 -33.53 -8.26
CA SER A 144 -1.03 -32.19 -8.04
C SER A 144 -0.66 -31.55 -9.38
N LEU A 145 -1.07 -30.28 -9.56
CA LEU A 145 -0.72 -29.48 -10.72
C LEU A 145 0.11 -28.28 -10.26
N THR A 146 1.03 -27.84 -11.10
CA THR A 146 1.85 -26.64 -10.86
C THR A 146 1.63 -25.68 -12.01
N ALA A 147 1.40 -24.40 -11.69
CA ALA A 147 1.21 -23.40 -12.72
C ALA A 147 2.52 -23.12 -13.48
N ASP A 148 2.37 -22.63 -14.71
CA ASP A 148 3.42 -22.19 -15.64
C ASP A 148 4.51 -23.22 -15.92
N THR A 149 4.26 -24.47 -15.52
CA THR A 149 5.13 -25.59 -15.82
C THR A 149 4.66 -26.38 -17.04
N ALA A 150 5.33 -27.47 -17.33
CA ALA A 150 4.89 -28.41 -18.35
C ALA A 150 3.49 -28.96 -18.03
N LYS A 151 2.77 -29.36 -19.07
CA LYS A 151 1.49 -30.05 -18.95
C LYS A 151 1.63 -31.27 -18.04
N THR A 152 0.65 -31.49 -17.17
CA THR A 152 0.54 -32.68 -16.32
C THR A 152 -0.43 -33.67 -16.95
N ASP A 153 0.03 -34.88 -17.20
CA ASP A 153 -0.80 -35.94 -17.78
C ASP A 153 -1.84 -36.43 -16.78
N VAL A 154 -3.07 -36.56 -17.25
CA VAL A 154 -4.23 -37.06 -16.50
C VAL A 154 -5.01 -38.05 -17.35
N SER A 155 -5.77 -38.94 -16.74
CA SER A 155 -6.70 -39.79 -17.45
C SER A 155 -7.92 -39.00 -17.93
N ASP A 156 -8.57 -39.44 -19.00
CA ASP A 156 -9.84 -38.85 -19.41
C ASP A 156 -10.84 -38.84 -18.24
N GLY A 157 -11.51 -37.68 -18.03
CA GLY A 157 -12.42 -37.56 -16.91
C GLY A 157 -13.02 -36.18 -16.74
N TYR A 158 -13.95 -36.06 -15.82
CA TYR A 158 -14.48 -34.80 -15.33
C TYR A 158 -13.85 -34.49 -13.99
N TYR A 159 -13.20 -33.34 -13.89
CA TYR A 159 -12.33 -32.99 -12.77
C TYR A 159 -12.83 -31.76 -12.03
N LEU A 160 -12.75 -31.82 -10.72
CA LEU A 160 -12.74 -30.65 -9.86
C LEU A 160 -11.28 -30.20 -9.72
N ILE A 161 -10.99 -29.02 -10.19
CA ILE A 161 -9.70 -28.36 -9.92
C ILE A 161 -9.91 -27.41 -8.73
N THR A 162 -9.12 -27.61 -7.69
CA THR A 162 -9.10 -26.70 -6.54
C THR A 162 -7.77 -25.98 -6.47
N SER A 163 -7.81 -24.72 -6.12
CA SER A 163 -6.63 -23.90 -5.80
C SER A 163 -6.88 -23.15 -4.50
N THR A 164 -5.86 -22.45 -4.01
CA THR A 164 -6.01 -21.51 -2.89
C THR A 164 -6.93 -20.35 -3.23
N LEU A 165 -7.21 -20.12 -4.53
CA LEU A 165 -8.04 -19.05 -5.06
C LEU A 165 -9.48 -19.42 -5.33
N GLY A 166 -9.75 -20.70 -5.55
CA GLY A 166 -11.09 -21.13 -5.90
C GLY A 166 -11.14 -22.49 -6.58
N THR A 167 -12.27 -22.77 -7.22
CA THR A 167 -12.56 -24.06 -7.80
C THR A 167 -13.09 -23.96 -9.21
N ASN A 168 -12.71 -24.92 -10.06
CA ASN A 168 -13.22 -25.05 -11.42
C ASN A 168 -13.60 -26.49 -11.72
N LEU A 169 -14.64 -26.70 -12.54
CA LEU A 169 -14.99 -27.99 -13.13
C LEU A 169 -14.55 -28.02 -14.59
N ILE A 170 -13.81 -29.04 -14.95
CA ILE A 170 -13.31 -29.22 -16.31
C ILE A 170 -13.56 -30.62 -16.84
N LEU A 171 -13.74 -30.74 -18.14
CA LEU A 171 -13.76 -31.99 -18.88
C LEU A 171 -12.41 -32.19 -19.56
N ALA A 172 -11.58 -33.10 -19.03
CA ALA A 172 -10.29 -33.45 -19.61
C ALA A 172 -10.42 -34.69 -20.50
N THR A 173 -10.43 -34.50 -21.81
CA THR A 173 -10.48 -35.57 -22.85
C THR A 173 -9.46 -35.33 -23.96
N SER A 174 -8.68 -34.28 -23.85
CA SER A 174 -7.56 -33.84 -24.67
C SER A 174 -6.70 -32.91 -23.86
N ASP A 175 -5.64 -32.40 -24.44
CA ASP A 175 -4.85 -31.33 -23.85
C ASP A 175 -5.70 -30.10 -23.55
N ILE A 176 -5.66 -29.63 -22.30
CA ILE A 176 -6.42 -28.48 -21.81
C ILE A 176 -5.45 -27.49 -21.22
N GLU A 177 -5.64 -26.22 -21.57
CA GLU A 177 -5.00 -25.08 -20.90
C GLU A 177 -6.06 -24.30 -20.13
N ILE A 178 -5.83 -24.10 -18.86
CA ILE A 178 -6.67 -23.34 -17.93
C ILE A 178 -5.89 -22.08 -17.58
N THR A 179 -6.48 -20.92 -17.81
CA THR A 179 -5.96 -19.67 -17.23
C THR A 179 -6.70 -19.44 -15.93
N GLU A 180 -5.95 -19.32 -14.81
CA GLU A 180 -6.52 -18.92 -13.53
C GLU A 180 -7.13 -17.53 -13.70
N LYS A 181 -8.41 -17.39 -13.38
CA LYS A 181 -9.17 -16.14 -13.49
C LYS A 181 -9.62 -15.62 -12.14
N ASN A 182 -9.41 -16.40 -11.09
CA ASN A 182 -9.67 -15.92 -9.76
C ASN A 182 -8.48 -15.06 -9.35
N ASP A 183 -8.77 -13.83 -9.04
CA ASP A 183 -7.78 -12.87 -8.62
C ASP A 183 -7.65 -12.89 -7.09
N TYR A 184 -6.41 -12.73 -6.62
CA TYR A 184 -6.15 -12.39 -5.23
C TYR A 184 -6.51 -10.93 -4.97
N PRO A 185 -6.83 -10.59 -3.72
CA PRO A 185 -6.85 -9.19 -3.35
C PRO A 185 -5.45 -8.60 -3.57
N LYS A 186 -5.42 -7.39 -4.10
CA LYS A 186 -4.18 -6.61 -4.32
C LYS A 186 -4.15 -5.48 -3.32
N ASP A 187 -2.96 -5.13 -2.89
CA ASP A 187 -2.72 -4.04 -1.94
C ASP A 187 -1.65 -3.08 -2.46
N ASP A 188 -1.68 -1.88 -1.94
CA ASP A 188 -0.58 -0.93 -2.05
C ASP A 188 -0.64 0.05 -0.90
N LYS A 189 0.51 0.60 -0.54
CA LYS A 189 0.66 1.56 0.53
C LYS A 189 1.35 2.82 0.03
N LYS A 190 0.84 3.97 0.45
CA LYS A 190 1.38 5.28 0.10
C LYS A 190 1.40 6.20 1.32
N VAL A 191 2.31 7.16 1.32
CA VAL A 191 2.37 8.25 2.29
C VAL A 191 2.07 9.58 1.61
N GLU A 192 1.39 10.47 2.29
CA GLU A 192 1.00 11.79 1.77
C GLU A 192 2.23 12.68 1.54
N THR A 193 3.16 12.66 2.49
CA THR A 193 4.43 13.39 2.44
C THR A 193 5.48 12.52 3.10
N ALA A 194 6.52 12.18 2.34
CA ALA A 194 7.57 11.29 2.83
C ALA A 194 8.63 12.02 3.66
N SER A 195 8.79 13.34 3.48
CA SER A 195 9.75 14.15 4.24
C SER A 195 8.99 15.01 5.22
N ILE A 196 9.00 14.63 6.48
CA ILE A 196 8.25 15.30 7.54
C ILE A 196 9.15 15.81 8.65
N THR A 197 8.73 16.91 9.27
CA THR A 197 9.41 17.45 10.46
C THR A 197 9.09 16.57 11.68
N ALA A 198 10.08 16.30 12.50
CA ALA A 198 9.91 15.56 13.74
C ALA A 198 8.81 16.19 14.63
N GLY A 199 8.01 15.36 15.27
CA GLY A 199 6.82 15.75 16.01
C GLY A 199 5.56 15.94 15.16
N GLN A 200 5.65 15.89 13.84
CA GLN A 200 4.50 15.95 12.93
C GLN A 200 3.99 14.55 12.57
N ASN A 201 2.77 14.51 12.03
CA ASN A 201 2.14 13.27 11.59
C ASN A 201 2.42 12.97 10.12
N ALA A 202 2.86 11.74 9.83
CA ALA A 202 2.78 11.15 8.51
C ALA A 202 1.37 10.60 8.29
N THR A 203 0.75 10.90 7.15
CA THR A 203 -0.54 10.34 6.75
C THR A 203 -0.33 9.25 5.71
N TYR A 204 -0.84 8.06 5.98
CA TYR A 204 -0.72 6.88 5.13
C TYR A 204 -2.07 6.50 4.53
N TYR A 205 -1.98 5.88 3.36
CA TYR A 205 -3.10 5.26 2.65
C TYR A 205 -2.72 3.82 2.32
N ILE A 206 -3.57 2.87 2.74
CA ILE A 206 -3.51 1.47 2.31
C ILE A 206 -4.68 1.25 1.37
N THR A 207 -4.41 0.77 0.17
CA THR A 207 -5.43 0.47 -0.84
C THR A 207 -5.55 -1.04 -0.98
N VAL A 208 -6.74 -1.60 -0.78
CA VAL A 208 -7.06 -3.02 -0.93
C VAL A 208 -8.06 -3.18 -2.06
N VAL A 209 -7.66 -3.78 -3.16
CA VAL A 209 -8.53 -4.11 -4.30
C VAL A 209 -9.09 -5.52 -4.10
N VAL A 210 -10.39 -5.61 -3.90
CA VAL A 210 -11.10 -6.88 -3.73
C VAL A 210 -11.64 -7.32 -5.08
N PRO A 211 -11.18 -8.46 -5.64
CA PRO A 211 -11.64 -8.91 -6.95
C PRO A 211 -13.11 -9.34 -6.93
N GLU A 212 -13.78 -9.27 -8.11
CA GLU A 212 -15.17 -9.73 -8.24
C GLU A 212 -15.34 -11.24 -7.98
N THR A 213 -14.28 -12.00 -8.23
CA THR A 213 -14.29 -13.47 -8.17
C THR A 213 -13.66 -14.02 -6.88
N ILE A 214 -13.59 -13.20 -5.85
CA ILE A 214 -13.01 -13.61 -4.56
C ILE A 214 -13.85 -14.70 -3.87
N ASP A 215 -13.17 -15.65 -3.18
CA ASP A 215 -13.85 -16.59 -2.29
C ASP A 215 -14.27 -15.88 -0.99
N THR A 216 -15.55 -15.56 -0.88
CA THR A 216 -16.11 -14.84 0.27
C THR A 216 -16.16 -15.67 1.57
N SER A 217 -15.78 -16.95 1.54
CA SER A 217 -15.64 -17.77 2.74
C SER A 217 -14.32 -17.51 3.48
N LYS A 218 -13.40 -16.77 2.88
CA LYS A 218 -12.09 -16.42 3.41
C LYS A 218 -12.06 -14.96 3.83
N THR A 219 -11.21 -14.66 4.79
CA THR A 219 -11.03 -13.31 5.31
C THR A 219 -9.77 -12.69 4.72
N ILE A 220 -9.82 -11.41 4.40
CA ILE A 220 -8.64 -10.61 4.07
C ILE A 220 -8.15 -9.96 5.37
N THR A 221 -6.86 -10.03 5.64
CA THR A 221 -6.25 -9.35 6.78
C THR A 221 -5.09 -8.49 6.31
N VAL A 222 -5.17 -7.19 6.57
CA VAL A 222 -4.10 -6.23 6.33
C VAL A 222 -3.29 -6.09 7.61
N HIS A 223 -1.98 -6.20 7.52
CA HIS A 223 -1.05 -6.04 8.63
C HIS A 223 -0.19 -4.80 8.41
N ASP A 224 0.03 -4.01 9.46
CA ASP A 224 0.84 -2.80 9.41
C ASP A 224 1.89 -2.82 10.51
N ILE A 225 3.15 -2.57 10.15
CA ILE A 225 4.30 -2.61 11.04
C ILE A 225 5.00 -1.27 10.96
N LEU A 226 4.90 -0.49 12.03
CA LEU A 226 5.58 0.78 12.15
C LEU A 226 6.99 0.60 12.76
N PRO A 227 7.98 1.40 12.37
CA PRO A 227 9.23 1.46 13.11
C PRO A 227 9.03 2.16 14.46
N ASP A 228 9.94 1.92 15.41
CA ASP A 228 9.87 2.45 16.79
C ASP A 228 9.78 3.99 16.84
N GLU A 229 10.21 4.68 15.79
CA GLU A 229 10.18 6.15 15.69
C GLU A 229 8.83 6.71 15.20
N LEU A 230 7.88 5.84 14.81
CA LEU A 230 6.53 6.23 14.38
C LEU A 230 5.49 5.77 15.40
N GLU A 231 4.89 6.70 16.10
CA GLU A 231 3.80 6.43 17.05
C GLU A 231 2.44 6.44 16.33
N PHE A 232 1.73 5.32 16.38
CA PHE A 232 0.41 5.16 15.74
C PHE A 232 -0.66 6.00 16.46
N ASN A 233 -1.41 6.83 15.70
CA ASN A 233 -2.43 7.72 16.27
C ASN A 233 -3.81 7.05 16.49
N HIS A 234 -3.99 5.78 16.16
CA HIS A 234 -5.25 5.05 16.30
C HIS A 234 -6.45 5.71 15.61
N ASP A 235 -6.24 6.32 14.46
CA ASP A 235 -7.22 7.15 13.74
C ASP A 235 -7.63 6.57 12.38
N VAL A 236 -7.48 5.25 12.19
CA VAL A 236 -7.80 4.56 10.93
C VAL A 236 -9.23 4.80 10.50
N LYS A 237 -9.41 5.16 9.23
CA LYS A 237 -10.71 5.32 8.57
C LYS A 237 -10.71 4.57 7.25
N GLY A 238 -11.75 3.74 7.03
CA GLY A 238 -11.95 3.01 5.79
C GLY A 238 -12.91 3.76 4.83
N PHE A 239 -12.59 3.72 3.56
CA PHE A 239 -13.38 4.27 2.46
C PHE A 239 -13.59 3.16 1.44
N VAL A 240 -14.79 3.01 0.91
CA VAL A 240 -15.10 2.02 -0.12
C VAL A 240 -15.39 2.73 -1.43
N ALA A 241 -14.70 2.36 -2.48
CA ALA A 241 -14.91 2.85 -3.84
C ALA A 241 -15.29 1.71 -4.77
N ASP A 242 -16.04 1.98 -5.81
CA ASP A 242 -16.26 1.03 -6.90
C ASP A 242 -15.05 1.06 -7.82
N THR A 243 -14.32 -0.07 -7.93
CA THR A 243 -13.06 -0.14 -8.65
C THR A 243 -13.19 0.29 -10.12
N GLN A 244 -14.24 -0.15 -10.77
CA GLN A 244 -14.47 0.16 -12.20
C GLN A 244 -15.06 1.56 -12.40
N LYS A 245 -16.04 1.93 -11.59
CA LYS A 245 -16.78 3.20 -11.74
C LYS A 245 -15.96 4.40 -11.29
N ASP A 246 -15.28 4.28 -10.14
CA ASP A 246 -14.54 5.39 -9.52
C ASP A 246 -13.07 5.42 -9.98
N GLY A 247 -12.59 4.32 -10.59
CA GLY A 247 -11.22 4.17 -11.08
C GLY A 247 -10.19 4.26 -9.96
N ILE A 248 -10.55 3.75 -8.76
CA ILE A 248 -9.65 3.64 -7.61
C ILE A 248 -9.11 2.22 -7.56
N ASN A 249 -7.80 2.09 -7.58
CA ASN A 249 -7.07 0.82 -7.56
C ASN A 249 -5.73 0.97 -6.81
N ALA A 250 -4.91 -0.06 -6.79
CA ALA A 250 -3.59 -0.05 -6.15
C ALA A 250 -2.67 1.07 -6.68
N ASP A 251 -2.74 1.39 -7.98
CA ASP A 251 -1.88 2.40 -8.61
C ASP A 251 -2.37 3.84 -8.42
N THR A 252 -3.50 4.03 -7.73
CA THR A 252 -4.12 5.35 -7.56
C THR A 252 -3.18 6.32 -6.85
N SER A 253 -2.98 7.52 -7.43
CA SER A 253 -2.09 8.54 -6.86
C SER A 253 -2.59 9.07 -5.52
N VAL A 254 -1.67 9.53 -4.68
CA VAL A 254 -1.97 10.13 -3.36
C VAL A 254 -2.91 11.32 -3.51
N GLU A 255 -2.74 12.16 -4.54
CA GLU A 255 -3.58 13.33 -4.78
C GLU A 255 -5.05 12.92 -4.97
N LYS A 256 -5.30 11.85 -5.72
CA LYS A 256 -6.66 11.32 -5.89
C LYS A 256 -7.19 10.66 -4.62
N LEU A 257 -6.34 9.96 -3.86
CA LEU A 257 -6.73 9.37 -2.57
C LEU A 257 -7.12 10.42 -1.53
N LYS A 258 -6.48 11.59 -1.54
CA LYS A 258 -6.84 12.73 -0.67
C LYS A 258 -8.26 13.25 -0.90
N GLU A 259 -8.78 13.15 -2.12
CA GLU A 259 -10.10 13.63 -2.50
C GLU A 259 -11.23 12.70 -2.04
N LEU A 260 -10.90 11.46 -1.63
CA LEU A 260 -11.88 10.50 -1.13
C LEU A 260 -12.52 11.01 0.16
N LYS A 261 -13.84 11.10 0.13
CA LYS A 261 -14.61 11.46 1.32
C LYS A 261 -14.97 10.21 2.12
N PRO A 262 -14.96 10.28 3.46
CA PRO A 262 -15.44 9.18 4.28
C PRO A 262 -16.86 8.81 3.86
N TYR A 263 -17.11 7.53 3.71
CA TYR A 263 -18.42 6.98 3.31
C TYR A 263 -19.51 7.15 4.37
N GLY A 264 -19.32 8.00 5.39
CA GLY A 264 -20.29 8.27 6.43
C GLY A 264 -21.49 9.15 6.02
N ASP A 265 -21.41 9.83 4.87
CA ASP A 265 -22.45 10.76 4.42
C ASP A 265 -23.38 10.18 3.33
N VAL A 266 -23.17 8.95 2.87
CA VAL A 266 -24.04 8.26 1.90
C VAL A 266 -24.72 7.08 2.58
N ALA A 267 -26.02 7.19 2.77
CA ALA A 267 -26.84 6.12 3.36
C ALA A 267 -26.63 4.79 2.61
N GLY A 268 -26.12 3.77 3.29
CA GLY A 268 -26.02 2.39 2.81
C GLY A 268 -24.63 1.80 2.63
N THR A 269 -23.57 2.50 2.98
CA THR A 269 -22.20 1.98 2.91
C THR A 269 -21.65 1.67 4.29
N ALA A 270 -21.21 0.42 4.48
CA ALA A 270 -20.58 -0.02 5.72
C ALA A 270 -19.24 0.70 5.89
N VAL A 271 -19.16 1.52 6.94
CA VAL A 271 -17.88 2.00 7.45
C VAL A 271 -17.21 0.80 8.13
N ILE A 272 -15.99 0.44 7.70
CA ILE A 272 -15.17 -0.50 8.46
C ILE A 272 -14.74 0.29 9.70
N GLU A 273 -15.40 0.00 10.83
CA GLU A 273 -15.08 0.66 12.08
C GLU A 273 -13.76 0.14 12.64
N ALA A 274 -12.99 1.04 13.22
CA ALA A 274 -11.69 0.77 13.85
C ALA A 274 -11.69 -0.28 14.97
N LYS A 275 -12.86 -0.78 15.37
CA LYS A 275 -12.99 -1.84 16.40
C LYS A 275 -12.42 -3.21 15.98
N ASP A 276 -12.21 -3.41 14.67
CA ASP A 276 -11.56 -4.61 14.14
C ASP A 276 -10.02 -4.50 14.16
N ILE A 277 -9.50 -3.38 14.70
CA ILE A 277 -8.09 -3.11 14.89
C ILE A 277 -7.71 -3.53 16.32
N ASP A 278 -7.14 -4.72 16.45
CA ASP A 278 -6.66 -5.21 17.75
C ASP A 278 -5.17 -5.50 17.68
N PRO A 279 -4.31 -4.57 18.15
CA PRO A 279 -2.86 -4.76 18.12
C PRO A 279 -2.41 -5.98 18.94
N ASN A 280 -3.24 -6.46 19.89
CA ASN A 280 -2.90 -7.60 20.75
C ASN A 280 -3.22 -8.96 20.10
N LYS A 281 -3.88 -8.99 18.95
CA LYS A 281 -4.24 -10.24 18.25
C LYS A 281 -3.41 -10.53 17.01
N CYS A 282 -2.49 -9.65 16.66
CA CYS A 282 -1.61 -9.91 15.52
C CYS A 282 -0.59 -11.00 15.89
N ASN A 283 -0.62 -12.10 15.16
CA ASN A 283 0.37 -13.19 15.28
C ASN A 283 1.61 -12.95 14.41
N LYS A 284 1.77 -11.76 13.84
CA LYS A 284 2.81 -11.38 12.87
C LYS A 284 3.64 -10.16 13.32
N ASP A 285 3.65 -9.87 14.62
CA ASP A 285 4.39 -8.72 15.20
C ASP A 285 4.01 -7.36 14.56
N CYS A 286 2.75 -7.17 14.18
CA CYS A 286 2.25 -5.92 13.62
C CYS A 286 1.72 -4.98 14.72
N ASP A 287 1.81 -3.67 14.47
CA ASP A 287 1.27 -2.65 15.37
C ASP A 287 -0.25 -2.59 15.33
N PHE A 288 -0.81 -2.84 14.17
CA PHE A 288 -2.25 -3.07 14.00
C PHE A 288 -2.53 -3.97 12.81
N HIS A 289 -3.72 -4.57 12.81
CA HIS A 289 -4.25 -5.29 11.66
C HIS A 289 -5.72 -4.94 11.43
N ILE A 290 -6.16 -5.12 10.19
CA ILE A 290 -7.54 -4.85 9.77
C ILE A 290 -8.08 -6.10 9.10
N THR A 291 -9.17 -6.63 9.66
CA THR A 291 -9.85 -7.80 9.12
C THR A 291 -11.03 -7.36 8.25
N ILE A 292 -11.10 -7.86 7.02
CA ILE A 292 -12.12 -7.55 6.04
C ILE A 292 -12.87 -8.83 5.67
N ASP A 293 -14.18 -8.84 5.87
CA ASP A 293 -15.07 -9.84 5.28
C ASP A 293 -15.38 -9.43 3.83
N PRO A 294 -14.89 -10.15 2.81
CA PRO A 294 -15.04 -9.72 1.43
C PRO A 294 -16.45 -9.86 0.86
N THR A 295 -17.41 -10.43 1.60
CA THR A 295 -18.78 -10.70 1.13
C THR A 295 -19.47 -9.47 0.51
N ASN A 296 -19.24 -8.30 1.09
CA ASN A 296 -19.86 -7.04 0.65
C ASN A 296 -18.94 -6.18 -0.22
N TYR A 297 -17.72 -6.62 -0.47
CA TYR A 297 -16.68 -5.82 -1.11
C TYR A 297 -16.15 -6.39 -2.42
N ALA A 298 -16.70 -7.51 -2.92
CA ALA A 298 -16.33 -8.07 -4.21
C ALA A 298 -16.48 -7.01 -5.33
N GLY A 299 -15.43 -6.80 -6.11
CA GLY A 299 -15.35 -5.77 -7.16
C GLY A 299 -15.15 -4.33 -6.63
N LYS A 300 -14.86 -4.16 -5.34
CA LYS A 300 -14.64 -2.87 -4.71
C LYS A 300 -13.17 -2.67 -4.35
N THR A 301 -12.80 -1.42 -4.21
CA THR A 301 -11.52 -1.02 -3.62
C THR A 301 -11.78 -0.37 -2.26
N ILE A 302 -11.09 -0.84 -1.24
CA ILE A 302 -11.15 -0.27 0.10
C ILE A 302 -9.88 0.52 0.31
N VAL A 303 -10.01 1.75 0.78
CA VAL A 303 -8.86 2.61 1.10
C VAL A 303 -8.90 2.92 2.59
N PHE A 304 -7.86 2.53 3.30
CA PHE A 304 -7.66 2.91 4.70
C PHE A 304 -6.74 4.11 4.78
N LYS A 305 -7.19 5.13 5.49
CA LYS A 305 -6.40 6.31 5.83
C LYS A 305 -6.13 6.32 7.32
N TYR A 306 -4.89 6.53 7.71
CA TYR A 306 -4.49 6.68 9.10
C TYR A 306 -3.27 7.57 9.20
N SER A 307 -2.89 7.94 10.43
CA SER A 307 -1.68 8.70 10.66
C SER A 307 -0.80 8.11 11.77
N ALA A 308 0.50 8.42 11.68
CA ALA A 308 1.47 8.13 12.71
C ALA A 308 2.37 9.33 12.95
N LYS A 309 2.66 9.64 14.21
CA LYS A 309 3.51 10.74 14.62
C LYS A 309 4.97 10.32 14.56
N LEU A 310 5.78 11.08 13.82
CA LEU A 310 7.24 10.90 13.88
C LEU A 310 7.76 11.44 15.20
N LEU A 311 8.40 10.59 15.99
CA LEU A 311 8.92 10.95 17.29
C LEU A 311 10.08 11.94 17.16
N GLU A 312 10.24 12.78 18.17
CA GLU A 312 11.29 13.80 18.22
C GLU A 312 12.69 13.21 18.39
N THR A 313 12.78 11.92 18.76
CA THR A 313 14.02 11.14 18.87
C THR A 313 14.50 10.57 17.55
N ALA A 314 13.71 10.72 16.47
CA ALA A 314 14.06 10.22 15.16
C ALA A 314 15.39 10.82 14.67
N ALA A 315 16.31 9.97 14.22
CA ALA A 315 17.59 10.39 13.69
C ALA A 315 17.41 11.10 12.33
N ALA A 316 18.24 12.10 12.06
CA ALA A 316 18.26 12.75 10.74
C ALA A 316 18.88 11.81 9.68
N ASP A 317 18.57 12.08 8.42
CA ASP A 317 19.07 11.34 7.23
C ASP A 317 18.89 9.82 7.32
N HIS A 318 17.80 9.41 7.94
CA HIS A 318 17.44 8.01 8.10
C HIS A 318 16.03 7.75 7.57
N GLU A 319 15.84 6.57 6.96
CA GLU A 319 14.52 6.11 6.51
C GLU A 319 13.82 5.38 7.65
N PHE A 320 12.64 5.87 8.04
CA PHE A 320 11.73 5.19 8.97
C PHE A 320 10.68 4.46 8.15
N VAL A 321 10.90 3.16 7.95
CA VAL A 321 10.12 2.35 7.02
C VAL A 321 8.87 1.82 7.72
N ASN A 322 7.72 2.30 7.28
CA ASN A 322 6.44 1.75 7.66
C ASN A 322 6.04 0.68 6.63
N ARG A 323 5.86 -0.55 7.09
CA ARG A 323 5.63 -1.74 6.26
C ARG A 323 4.19 -2.18 6.34
N GLU A 324 3.66 -2.64 5.21
CA GLU A 324 2.35 -3.25 5.13
C GLU A 324 2.42 -4.51 4.26
N PHE A 325 1.56 -5.47 4.55
CA PHE A 325 1.28 -6.64 3.71
C PHE A 325 -0.13 -7.16 4.02
N LEU A 326 -0.65 -7.97 3.10
CA LEU A 326 -1.97 -8.53 3.17
C LEU A 326 -1.92 -10.06 3.21
N ASP A 327 -2.70 -10.66 4.09
CA ASP A 327 -2.97 -12.09 4.13
C ASP A 327 -4.38 -12.40 3.60
N TYR A 328 -4.49 -13.42 2.75
CA TYR A 328 -5.75 -13.98 2.31
C TYR A 328 -5.63 -15.51 2.17
N SER A 329 -6.21 -16.27 3.10
CA SER A 329 -6.00 -17.71 3.22
C SER A 329 -4.51 -18.06 3.40
N GLU A 330 -3.91 -18.80 2.48
CA GLU A 330 -2.47 -19.13 2.48
C GLU A 330 -1.63 -18.18 1.61
N TYR A 331 -2.27 -17.15 1.05
CA TYR A 331 -1.62 -16.13 0.24
C TYR A 331 -1.22 -14.94 1.11
N THR A 332 0.01 -14.49 0.93
CA THR A 332 0.53 -13.28 1.55
C THR A 332 1.15 -12.41 0.46
N THR A 333 0.78 -11.14 0.38
CA THR A 333 1.40 -10.20 -0.55
C THR A 333 2.85 -9.91 -0.17
N THR A 334 3.62 -9.37 -1.11
CA THR A 334 4.94 -8.82 -0.82
C THR A 334 4.81 -7.55 0.03
N ASN A 335 5.80 -7.31 0.89
CA ASN A 335 5.81 -6.12 1.73
C ASN A 335 5.75 -4.83 0.92
N LYS A 336 4.89 -3.90 1.31
CA LYS A 336 4.82 -2.53 0.79
C LYS A 336 5.53 -1.62 1.78
N ASP A 337 6.78 -1.36 1.51
CA ASP A 337 7.67 -0.55 2.35
C ASP A 337 7.59 0.93 1.96
N VAL A 338 7.11 1.77 2.88
CA VAL A 338 6.90 3.21 2.66
C VAL A 338 7.67 4.00 3.70
N PRO A 339 8.82 4.60 3.34
CA PRO A 339 9.63 5.37 4.27
C PRO A 339 9.07 6.78 4.49
N VAL A 340 9.35 7.31 5.67
CA VAL A 340 9.39 8.75 5.94
C VAL A 340 10.78 9.13 6.43
N MET A 341 11.18 10.39 6.21
CA MET A 341 12.53 10.88 6.46
C MET A 341 12.51 12.24 7.12
N THR A 342 13.59 12.54 7.86
CA THR A 342 13.95 13.89 8.30
C THR A 342 15.38 14.21 7.88
N TYR A 343 15.72 15.48 7.91
CA TYR A 343 17.01 16.00 7.49
C TYR A 343 17.64 16.86 8.58
N ASP A 344 18.95 17.08 8.47
CA ASP A 344 19.68 17.99 9.34
C ASP A 344 20.57 18.96 8.55
N PHE A 345 21.09 19.94 9.23
CA PHE A 345 22.20 20.77 8.73
C PHE A 345 23.15 21.12 9.85
N GLY A 346 24.43 21.28 9.49
CA GLY A 346 25.48 21.74 10.37
C GLY A 346 25.62 23.26 10.37
N LEU A 347 25.82 23.86 11.54
CA LEU A 347 26.13 25.27 11.72
C LEU A 347 27.45 25.42 12.49
N THR A 348 28.45 26.01 11.86
CA THR A 348 29.70 26.41 12.53
C THR A 348 29.71 27.92 12.69
N LYS A 349 29.95 28.39 13.90
CA LYS A 349 30.07 29.80 14.22
C LYS A 349 31.53 30.19 14.40
N THR A 350 31.96 31.28 13.78
CA THR A 350 33.28 31.86 13.94
C THR A 350 33.19 33.36 14.20
N PHE A 351 34.25 33.92 14.80
CA PHE A 351 34.34 35.36 15.11
C PHE A 351 35.67 35.91 14.61
N GLU A 352 35.63 37.07 13.93
CA GLU A 352 36.79 37.73 13.39
C GLU A 352 37.86 38.02 14.47
N GLY A 353 39.10 37.55 14.24
CA GLY A 353 40.21 37.73 15.14
C GLY A 353 40.24 36.78 16.37
N SER A 354 39.34 35.80 16.42
CA SER A 354 39.48 34.64 17.27
C SER A 354 40.52 33.74 16.65
N VAL A 355 41.56 33.37 17.41
CA VAL A 355 42.71 32.54 16.95
C VAL A 355 42.57 31.11 17.44
N GLU A 356 41.83 30.90 18.49
CA GLU A 356 41.52 29.61 19.11
C GLU A 356 40.05 29.68 19.59
N LYS A 357 39.43 28.51 19.74
CA LYS A 357 38.07 28.40 20.25
C LYS A 357 37.90 29.16 21.56
N ASP A 358 37.01 30.15 21.58
CA ASP A 358 36.64 30.90 22.79
C ASP A 358 35.19 30.60 23.18
N SER A 359 35.00 29.85 24.27
CA SER A 359 33.67 29.49 24.78
C SER A 359 32.83 30.67 25.27
N ASN A 360 33.42 31.84 25.44
CA ASN A 360 32.71 33.07 25.81
C ASN A 360 32.14 33.81 24.59
N LEU A 361 32.61 33.49 23.37
CA LEU A 361 32.10 34.05 22.16
C LEU A 361 30.94 33.18 21.66
N THR A 362 29.73 33.68 21.81
CA THR A 362 28.49 32.99 21.42
C THR A 362 27.60 33.85 20.54
N ALA A 363 26.81 33.20 19.70
CA ALA A 363 25.74 33.82 18.95
C ALA A 363 24.44 33.03 19.11
N THR A 364 23.31 33.69 19.05
CA THR A 364 22.01 33.10 19.20
C THR A 364 21.23 33.24 17.90
N PHE A 365 20.70 32.13 17.41
CA PHE A 365 19.89 32.05 16.23
C PHE A 365 18.47 31.57 16.56
N LYS A 366 17.53 31.90 15.68
CA LYS A 366 16.17 31.32 15.63
C LYS A 366 15.90 30.81 14.24
N LEU A 367 15.26 29.65 14.15
CA LEU A 367 14.84 29.05 12.88
C LEU A 367 13.35 29.24 12.69
N TYR A 368 12.95 29.64 11.49
CA TYR A 368 11.56 29.82 11.09
C TYR A 368 11.27 29.02 9.84
N ASP A 369 10.09 28.41 9.75
CA ASP A 369 9.56 27.94 8.48
C ASP A 369 9.16 29.13 7.59
N ALA A 370 8.87 28.87 6.31
CA ALA A 370 8.58 29.91 5.32
C ALA A 370 7.37 30.77 5.70
N ASN A 371 6.33 30.19 6.31
CA ASN A 371 5.12 30.91 6.70
C ASN A 371 5.41 31.86 7.87
N ASN A 372 6.02 31.34 8.94
CA ASN A 372 6.37 32.14 10.11
C ASN A 372 7.41 33.19 9.78
N TYR A 373 8.35 32.92 8.87
CA TYR A 373 9.31 33.93 8.43
C TYR A 373 8.61 35.06 7.64
N THR A 374 7.64 34.74 6.81
CA THR A 374 6.83 35.75 6.12
C THR A 374 6.08 36.65 7.10
N GLU A 375 5.52 36.08 8.17
CA GLU A 375 4.87 36.86 9.25
C GLU A 375 5.90 37.75 9.98
N LEU A 376 7.09 37.24 10.28
CA LEU A 376 8.17 38.01 10.89
C LEU A 376 8.56 39.21 10.04
N LYS A 377 8.77 39.03 8.72
CA LYS A 377 9.11 40.10 7.78
C LYS A 377 8.00 41.14 7.63
N ALA A 378 6.75 40.73 7.83
CA ALA A 378 5.59 41.62 7.84
C ALA A 378 5.40 42.37 9.18
N GLY A 379 6.28 42.18 10.17
CA GLY A 379 6.19 42.77 11.49
C GLY A 379 5.05 42.23 12.34
N ARG A 380 4.58 41.02 12.02
CA ARG A 380 3.52 40.31 12.76
C ARG A 380 4.12 39.30 13.73
N THR A 381 3.29 38.77 14.62
CA THR A 381 3.73 37.67 15.52
C THR A 381 4.10 36.47 14.71
N ALA A 382 5.33 35.99 14.88
CA ALA A 382 5.88 34.80 14.24
C ALA A 382 6.40 33.84 15.30
N ASN A 383 6.17 32.56 15.07
CA ASN A 383 6.64 31.51 15.98
C ASN A 383 7.92 30.87 15.40
N ALA A 384 9.04 31.04 16.11
CA ALA A 384 10.23 30.27 15.79
C ALA A 384 10.02 28.79 16.14
N MET A 385 10.68 27.92 15.40
CA MET A 385 10.74 26.50 15.71
C MET A 385 11.38 26.27 17.09
N LYS A 386 10.97 25.22 17.75
CA LYS A 386 11.47 24.85 19.07
C LYS A 386 12.36 23.63 18.98
N PHE A 387 13.30 23.53 19.94
CA PHE A 387 14.30 22.48 19.96
C PHE A 387 14.54 21.96 21.37
N LYS A 388 14.79 20.66 21.50
CA LYS A 388 15.54 20.09 22.61
C LYS A 388 17.00 19.98 22.22
N THR A 389 17.91 20.21 23.18
CA THR A 389 19.33 20.22 22.88
C THR A 389 20.14 19.52 23.97
N ASP A 390 21.23 18.88 23.55
CA ASP A 390 22.32 18.40 24.40
C ASP A 390 23.56 19.34 24.39
N GLY A 391 23.40 20.51 23.74
CA GLY A 391 24.44 21.51 23.57
C GLY A 391 25.15 21.47 22.22
N THR A 392 25.10 20.35 21.50
CA THR A 392 25.71 20.17 20.18
C THR A 392 24.67 19.82 19.13
N HIS A 393 23.58 19.17 19.53
CA HIS A 393 22.48 18.79 18.66
C HIS A 393 21.21 19.52 19.09
N TYR A 394 20.49 20.08 18.14
CA TYR A 394 19.21 20.75 18.30
C TYR A 394 18.15 19.96 17.56
N HIS A 395 17.38 19.13 18.29
CA HIS A 395 16.30 18.33 17.73
C HIS A 395 14.99 19.12 17.74
N VAL A 396 14.32 19.21 16.62
CA VAL A 396 12.98 19.83 16.57
C VAL A 396 12.06 19.18 17.60
N SER A 397 11.37 20.01 18.38
CA SER A 397 10.51 19.55 19.46
C SER A 397 9.24 20.40 19.57
N THR A 398 8.15 19.73 19.93
CA THR A 398 6.84 20.37 20.23
C THR A 398 6.60 20.50 21.73
N GLU A 399 7.51 20.03 22.57
CA GLU A 399 7.35 20.02 24.01
C GLU A 399 7.37 21.43 24.62
N LEU A 400 6.78 21.56 25.82
CA LEU A 400 6.61 22.87 26.48
C LEU A 400 7.94 23.46 26.96
N ASP A 401 8.90 22.61 27.33
CA ASP A 401 10.23 23.00 27.84
C ASP A 401 11.27 23.19 26.73
N ALA A 402 10.88 22.99 25.46
CA ALA A 402 11.76 23.18 24.32
C ALA A 402 12.11 24.66 24.11
N THR A 403 13.38 24.96 23.78
CA THR A 403 13.89 26.30 23.51
C THR A 403 13.67 26.70 22.04
N VAL A 404 13.46 28.00 21.80
CA VAL A 404 13.47 28.59 20.45
C VAL A 404 14.86 29.08 20.03
N ASN A 405 15.83 29.09 20.96
CA ASN A 405 17.15 29.64 20.74
C ASN A 405 18.15 28.52 20.39
N ILE A 406 18.83 28.68 19.27
CA ILE A 406 19.99 27.88 18.87
C ILE A 406 21.21 28.70 19.23
N THR A 407 21.99 28.27 20.24
CA THR A 407 23.18 28.97 20.72
C THR A 407 24.43 28.30 20.14
N ALA A 408 25.15 29.03 19.31
CA ALA A 408 26.38 28.60 18.68
C ALA A 408 27.59 29.22 19.38
N VAL A 409 28.58 28.39 19.69
CA VAL A 409 29.86 28.77 20.35
C VAL A 409 30.93 28.87 19.26
N ASP A 410 31.87 29.78 19.43
CA ASP A 410 32.99 30.00 18.52
C ASP A 410 33.72 28.68 18.20
N ASP A 411 34.05 28.49 16.94
CA ASP A 411 34.74 27.33 16.36
C ASP A 411 34.15 25.96 16.82
N THR A 412 32.83 25.94 16.95
CA THR A 412 32.09 24.71 17.30
C THR A 412 31.01 24.47 16.27
N GLU A 413 31.00 23.26 15.72
CA GLU A 413 29.91 22.79 14.87
C GLU A 413 28.77 22.28 15.75
N LEU A 414 27.56 22.70 15.45
CA LEU A 414 26.32 22.14 15.97
C LEU A 414 25.46 21.63 14.83
N ASN A 415 24.55 20.70 15.11
CA ASN A 415 23.62 20.16 14.15
C ASN A 415 22.18 20.48 14.54
N VAL A 416 21.39 20.96 13.57
CA VAL A 416 19.94 21.17 13.68
C VAL A 416 19.23 20.02 12.94
N ARG A 417 18.45 19.21 13.66
CA ARG A 417 17.92 17.94 13.22
C ARG A 417 16.39 17.89 13.26
N GLY A 418 15.82 17.01 12.45
CA GLY A 418 14.39 16.72 12.46
C GLY A 418 13.59 17.65 11.54
N LEU A 419 14.20 18.15 10.46
CA LEU A 419 13.55 19.00 9.48
C LEU A 419 12.91 18.15 8.36
N GLY A 420 11.69 18.48 7.96
CA GLY A 420 11.08 17.94 6.75
C GLY A 420 11.50 18.72 5.51
N ALA A 421 11.03 18.29 4.33
CA ALA A 421 11.21 19.06 3.10
C ALA A 421 10.52 20.43 3.21
N GLY A 422 11.21 21.47 2.73
CA GLY A 422 10.72 22.82 2.81
C GLY A 422 11.83 23.86 2.82
N THR A 423 11.42 25.13 2.97
CA THR A 423 12.36 26.25 3.09
C THR A 423 12.28 26.82 4.51
N TYR A 424 13.44 26.99 5.11
CA TYR A 424 13.62 27.51 6.46
C TYR A 424 14.54 28.72 6.43
N TYR A 425 14.39 29.59 7.42
CA TYR A 425 15.17 30.80 7.55
C TYR A 425 15.79 30.86 8.94
N LEU A 426 17.11 30.81 8.98
CA LEU A 426 17.90 30.95 10.20
C LEU A 426 18.30 32.40 10.36
N VAL A 427 17.85 33.01 11.47
CA VAL A 427 18.03 34.44 11.76
C VAL A 427 18.90 34.59 13.00
N GLU A 428 20.04 35.24 12.90
CA GLU A 428 20.85 35.60 14.06
C GLU A 428 20.15 36.72 14.83
N THR A 429 19.90 36.52 16.12
CA THR A 429 19.16 37.45 16.97
C THR A 429 20.02 38.13 18.03
N ASP A 430 21.16 37.53 18.34
CA ASP A 430 22.13 38.05 19.32
C ASP A 430 23.52 37.52 19.02
N THR A 431 24.57 38.28 19.42
CA THR A 431 25.98 37.89 19.23
C THR A 431 26.86 38.42 20.35
N ALA A 432 28.08 37.95 20.41
CA ALA A 432 29.08 38.36 21.40
C ALA A 432 29.37 39.87 21.35
N ASN A 433 29.61 40.45 22.50
CA ASN A 433 29.91 41.90 22.62
C ASN A 433 31.08 42.31 21.72
N GLY A 434 30.90 43.39 20.98
CA GLY A 434 31.90 43.94 20.06
C GLY A 434 31.82 43.38 18.63
N TYR A 435 30.89 42.46 18.36
CA TYR A 435 30.63 41.91 17.04
C TYR A 435 29.29 42.37 16.49
N ASN A 436 29.15 42.39 15.16
CA ASN A 436 27.91 42.74 14.49
C ASN A 436 27.07 41.49 14.29
N VAL A 437 25.80 41.58 14.59
CA VAL A 437 24.78 40.56 14.18
C VAL A 437 24.70 40.56 12.66
N LEU A 438 24.42 39.41 12.04
CA LEU A 438 24.15 39.32 10.62
C LEU A 438 22.96 40.24 10.23
N ASP A 439 23.10 40.91 9.10
CA ASP A 439 22.08 41.82 8.57
C ASP A 439 21.10 41.13 7.61
N HIS A 440 21.28 39.86 7.40
CA HIS A 440 20.47 39.00 6.52
C HIS A 440 20.18 37.64 7.17
N GLU A 441 19.17 36.97 6.65
CA GLU A 441 18.84 35.59 7.00
C GLU A 441 19.68 34.61 6.21
N ILE A 442 19.87 33.40 6.78
CA ILE A 442 20.43 32.25 6.09
C ILE A 442 19.26 31.38 5.65
N THR A 443 19.15 31.15 4.34
CA THR A 443 18.10 30.33 3.77
C THR A 443 18.55 28.87 3.70
N ILE A 444 17.77 27.96 4.26
CA ILE A 444 17.99 26.51 4.22
C ILE A 444 16.84 25.89 3.44
N THR A 445 17.13 25.22 2.33
CA THR A 445 16.14 24.54 1.50
C THR A 445 16.39 23.06 1.52
N VAL A 446 15.43 22.30 2.03
CA VAL A 446 15.42 20.83 2.01
C VAL A 446 14.52 20.37 0.87
N THR A 447 15.10 19.62 -0.07
CA THR A 447 14.38 19.06 -1.23
C THR A 447 14.48 17.56 -1.24
N GLU A 448 13.37 16.89 -1.54
CA GLU A 448 13.33 15.44 -1.71
C GLU A 448 14.05 15.01 -2.98
N THR A 449 14.77 13.90 -2.91
CA THR A 449 15.17 13.12 -4.08
C THR A 449 14.26 11.92 -4.24
N LYS A 450 13.94 11.56 -5.48
CA LYS A 450 13.03 10.45 -5.80
C LYS A 450 13.72 9.49 -6.76
N ASP A 451 13.41 8.21 -6.60
CA ASP A 451 13.84 7.18 -7.54
C ASP A 451 13.06 7.24 -8.87
N GLU A 452 13.35 6.35 -9.79
CA GLU A 452 12.69 6.25 -11.10
C GLU A 452 11.19 5.93 -11.00
N HIS A 453 10.72 5.44 -9.86
CA HIS A 453 9.31 5.14 -9.58
C HIS A 453 8.61 6.27 -8.81
N GLY A 454 9.33 7.38 -8.52
CA GLY A 454 8.80 8.53 -7.79
C GLY A 454 8.74 8.33 -6.27
N LYS A 455 9.32 7.25 -5.73
CA LYS A 455 9.48 7.03 -4.30
C LYS A 455 10.60 7.91 -3.76
N VAL A 456 10.38 8.59 -2.64
CA VAL A 456 11.42 9.38 -1.96
C VAL A 456 12.49 8.41 -1.44
N ASN A 457 13.73 8.67 -1.80
CA ASN A 457 14.90 7.87 -1.44
C ASN A 457 16.05 8.70 -0.82
N GLY A 458 15.79 9.95 -0.48
CA GLY A 458 16.75 10.86 0.14
C GLY A 458 16.33 12.30 0.01
N GLY A 459 17.27 13.20 0.26
CA GLY A 459 17.08 14.63 0.06
C GLY A 459 18.41 15.37 -0.03
N ASN A 460 18.30 16.63 -0.46
CA ASN A 460 19.42 17.57 -0.48
C ASN A 460 19.10 18.78 0.39
N VAL A 461 20.06 19.19 1.21
CA VAL A 461 20.00 20.41 1.98
C VAL A 461 20.88 21.45 1.30
N GLN A 462 20.27 22.48 0.73
CA GLN A 462 20.97 23.62 0.15
C GLN A 462 20.90 24.78 1.13
N ILE A 463 22.02 25.42 1.40
CA ILE A 463 22.12 26.55 2.32
C ILE A 463 22.67 27.76 1.57
N ILE A 464 21.97 28.90 1.69
CA ILE A 464 22.38 30.18 1.08
C ILE A 464 22.61 31.16 2.23
N ASN A 465 23.85 31.62 2.36
CA ASN A 465 24.28 32.66 3.27
C ASN A 465 24.77 33.87 2.44
N ASP A 466 23.93 34.89 2.31
CA ASP A 466 24.09 36.00 1.36
C ASP A 466 24.20 35.49 -0.08
N ARG A 467 25.39 35.42 -0.65
CA ARG A 467 25.67 34.93 -2.01
C ARG A 467 26.43 33.63 -2.05
N ALA A 468 26.84 33.14 -0.87
CA ALA A 468 27.55 31.88 -0.76
C ALA A 468 26.55 30.73 -0.64
N GLU A 469 26.74 29.71 -1.48
CA GLU A 469 25.96 28.47 -1.45
C GLU A 469 26.80 27.36 -0.83
N SER A 470 26.19 26.54 -0.01
CA SER A 470 26.78 25.33 0.55
C SER A 470 25.71 24.22 0.66
N THR A 471 26.13 23.01 0.86
CA THR A 471 25.28 21.85 1.13
C THR A 471 25.56 21.35 2.55
N ASP A 472 24.50 20.94 3.23
CA ASP A 472 24.53 20.28 4.54
C ASP A 472 25.14 21.07 5.68
N LYS A 473 26.05 22.03 5.40
CA LYS A 473 26.75 22.82 6.44
C LYS A 473 26.93 24.27 6.05
N VAL A 474 26.83 25.15 7.02
CA VAL A 474 27.14 26.58 6.86
C VAL A 474 28.09 27.05 7.95
N THR A 475 29.06 27.88 7.55
CA THR A 475 29.91 28.64 8.48
C THR A 475 29.45 30.09 8.50
N VAL A 476 29.18 30.58 9.69
CA VAL A 476 28.75 31.97 9.95
C VAL A 476 29.84 32.69 10.70
N ASN A 477 30.41 33.71 10.06
CA ASN A 477 31.45 34.51 10.65
C ASN A 477 30.92 35.91 11.04
N ASN A 478 31.05 36.29 12.33
CA ASN A 478 30.73 37.64 12.75
C ASN A 478 31.98 38.52 12.74
N VAL A 479 31.85 39.68 12.16
CA VAL A 479 32.93 40.66 12.09
C VAL A 479 32.85 41.65 13.27
N LYS A 480 34.00 42.15 13.68
CA LYS A 480 34.07 43.16 14.74
C LYS A 480 33.34 44.43 14.33
N GLY A 481 32.54 44.95 15.24
CA GLY A 481 31.93 46.26 15.07
C GLY A 481 32.98 47.35 14.97
N LEU A 482 32.82 48.24 14.02
CA LEU A 482 33.67 49.44 13.94
C LEU A 482 33.37 50.34 15.14
N LEU A 483 34.36 50.59 15.98
CA LEU A 483 34.26 51.68 16.95
C LEU A 483 34.30 53.01 16.21
N LEU A 484 33.13 53.55 15.95
CA LEU A 484 33.08 54.93 15.47
C LEU A 484 33.60 55.85 16.57
N PRO A 485 34.42 56.85 16.22
CA PRO A 485 34.87 57.84 17.19
C PRO A 485 33.66 58.55 17.79
N SER A 486 33.37 58.26 19.06
CA SER A 486 32.24 58.87 19.76
C SER A 486 32.70 60.08 20.50
N THR A 487 32.13 61.21 20.17
CA THR A 487 32.27 62.44 20.96
C THR A 487 31.23 62.55 22.08
N GLY A 488 30.47 61.50 22.35
CA GLY A 488 29.44 61.45 23.39
C GLY A 488 28.88 60.07 23.60
N GLY A 489 28.73 59.70 24.86
CA GLY A 489 28.47 58.35 25.38
C GLY A 489 27.29 57.57 24.81
N MET A 490 27.20 56.33 25.30
CA MET A 490 26.39 55.15 24.98
C MET A 490 24.95 55.29 24.35
N GLY A 491 24.57 56.51 23.94
CA GLY A 491 23.24 56.75 23.32
C GLY A 491 23.15 56.53 21.83
N THR A 492 24.29 56.47 21.10
CA THR A 492 24.28 56.53 19.63
C THR A 492 23.75 55.26 18.95
N VAL A 493 23.96 54.09 19.54
CA VAL A 493 23.43 52.84 18.96
C VAL A 493 21.90 52.74 19.14
N ALA A 494 21.42 53.13 20.33
CA ALA A 494 19.98 53.20 20.58
C ALA A 494 19.27 54.22 19.66
N PHE A 495 19.93 55.33 19.40
CA PHE A 495 19.42 56.35 18.49
C PHE A 495 19.46 55.93 17.02
N ALA A 496 20.43 55.11 16.59
CA ALA A 496 20.47 54.59 15.21
C ALA A 496 19.33 53.59 14.95
N VAL A 497 19.08 52.69 15.88
CA VAL A 497 17.97 51.72 15.78
C VAL A 497 16.61 52.43 15.85
N VAL A 498 16.43 53.35 16.79
CA VAL A 498 15.21 54.16 16.89
C VAL A 498 15.06 55.06 15.67
N GLY A 499 16.15 55.65 15.16
CA GLY A 499 16.15 56.47 13.96
C GLY A 499 15.75 55.72 12.69
N LEU A 500 16.21 54.48 12.54
CA LEU A 500 15.79 53.60 11.43
C LEU A 500 14.31 53.22 11.51
N ILE A 501 13.81 52.91 12.70
CA ILE A 501 12.37 52.60 12.91
C ILE A 501 11.50 53.84 12.60
N VAL A 502 11.93 55.04 13.05
CA VAL A 502 11.23 56.28 12.78
C VAL A 502 11.29 56.65 11.29
N MET A 503 12.42 56.46 10.61
CA MET A 503 12.52 56.69 9.17
C MET A 503 11.66 55.70 8.37
N ALA A 504 11.64 54.41 8.74
CA ALA A 504 10.74 53.43 8.13
C ALA A 504 9.27 53.78 8.33
N GLY A 505 8.89 54.21 9.55
CA GLY A 505 7.54 54.69 9.86
C GLY A 505 7.14 55.98 9.09
N ALA A 506 8.07 56.92 8.93
CA ALA A 506 7.86 58.13 8.15
C ALA A 506 7.73 57.84 6.64
N ALA A 507 8.50 56.89 6.11
CA ALA A 507 8.39 56.47 4.71
C ALA A 507 7.03 55.80 4.42
N VAL A 508 6.54 54.96 5.33
CA VAL A 508 5.22 54.32 5.21
C VAL A 508 4.09 55.36 5.26
N THR A 509 4.17 56.34 6.16
CA THR A 509 3.16 57.43 6.24
C THR A 509 3.17 58.35 5.02
N LEU A 510 4.34 58.60 4.41
CA LEU A 510 4.46 59.34 3.15
C LEU A 510 3.87 58.59 1.96
N ILE A 511 4.05 57.26 1.92
CA ILE A 511 3.49 56.43 0.86
C ILE A 511 1.95 56.36 0.99
N ILE A 512 1.43 56.27 2.22
CA ILE A 512 -0.03 56.24 2.46
C ILE A 512 -0.64 57.59 2.07
N LYS A 513 0.02 58.73 2.40
CA LYS A 513 -0.45 60.06 2.08
C LYS A 513 -0.39 60.42 0.58
N LYS A 514 0.40 59.69 -0.21
CA LYS A 514 0.52 59.87 -1.66
C LYS A 514 -0.47 58.99 -2.45
N ARG A 515 -1.16 58.06 -1.78
CA ARG A 515 -2.18 57.17 -2.35
C ARG A 515 -3.62 57.49 -1.89
N ALA A 516 -3.80 58.48 -0.98
CA ALA A 516 -5.04 59.16 -0.66
C ALA A 516 -5.10 60.51 -1.42
#